data_685446939865134b613311467910ccf8
#
_entry.id   685446939865134b613311467910ccf8
#
_cell.length_a   1.000
_cell.length_b   1.000
_cell.length_c   1.000
_cell.angle_alpha   90.00
_cell.angle_beta   90.00
_cell.angle_gamma   90.00
#
_symmetry.space_group_name_H-M   'P 1'
#
loop_
_entity.id
_entity.type
_entity.pdbx_description
1 polymer ?
#
loop_
_entity_poly.entity_id
_entity_poly.type
_entity_poly.pdbx_seq_one_letter_code
_entity_poly.pdbx_strand_id
1 'polypeptide(L)'
;MKLQLFDQQVYVQRRNVLKQSIGSNGIIVLLGNEDSSMNYKDNTYLFRQDSSFLYYFGLDVAGLAAIIDTDTGEEVIFGNDLTIDDIIWTGTLPSVGEMAALVGVAQTRPYAEIKHYIHKAITGSRPVHILPPYRPENKIKLADWLNTSLEDVAGRVSLQLVKAVIAQRGIKTPLEVAEIEKAVSISVDMELAVMKYARPGIREYELVAKAHEVAIANDSRLGYPAIITKHGQTLHTHYYGNVLEEGDMVLSDIGAENAMHYGGDLTRTFPVGKQFSTRQRELYDVVLNSMDHAIGMLKPGVRYKDVHIQACQKLAEGLKQVNLMKGDPAEAVAAGAHAMFFQCGLGHMLGMDTHDMEDLGEQYVGYTDTLKKETVFGLKSLRLGRELEAGYVLTVEPGIYIIPELIDRWQAEKKFSEFINYD
;
A
#
# COMPACT_ATOMS: atom_id res chain seq x y z
N MET A 1 24.69 -11.62 5.56
CA MET A 1 23.51 -11.10 4.88
C MET A 1 23.96 -10.11 3.82
N LYS A 2 23.47 -10.22 2.59
CA LYS A 2 23.75 -9.22 1.54
C LYS A 2 22.60 -8.22 1.56
N LEU A 3 22.88 -6.95 1.87
CA LEU A 3 21.90 -5.90 1.77
C LEU A 3 21.50 -5.71 0.30
N GLN A 4 20.21 -5.69 0.00
CA GLN A 4 19.71 -5.33 -1.32
C GLN A 4 19.61 -3.80 -1.37
N LEU A 5 20.39 -3.18 -2.25
CA LEU A 5 20.51 -1.72 -2.30
C LEU A 5 20.58 -1.23 -3.74
N PHE A 6 20.04 -0.06 -4.00
CA PHE A 6 20.41 0.74 -5.15
C PHE A 6 21.83 1.29 -4.99
N ASP A 7 22.37 1.83 -6.07
CA ASP A 7 23.62 2.57 -5.99
C ASP A 7 23.56 3.69 -4.94
N GLN A 8 24.64 3.93 -4.22
CA GLN A 8 24.78 4.94 -3.18
C GLN A 8 24.25 6.32 -3.62
N GLN A 9 24.49 6.71 -4.87
CA GLN A 9 24.10 8.01 -5.40
C GLN A 9 22.58 8.19 -5.45
N VAL A 10 21.80 7.12 -5.55
CA VAL A 10 20.35 7.20 -5.52
C VAL A 10 19.87 7.75 -4.17
N TYR A 11 20.41 7.21 -3.07
CA TYR A 11 20.05 7.66 -1.72
C TYR A 11 20.54 9.09 -1.44
N VAL A 12 21.77 9.41 -1.85
CA VAL A 12 22.32 10.77 -1.72
C VAL A 12 21.44 11.78 -2.47
N GLN A 13 21.04 11.48 -3.69
CA GLN A 13 20.16 12.36 -4.48
C GLN A 13 18.78 12.52 -3.84
N ARG A 14 18.17 11.42 -3.35
CA ARG A 14 16.87 11.46 -2.68
C ARG A 14 16.91 12.37 -1.45
N ARG A 15 17.93 12.25 -0.61
CA ARG A 15 18.09 13.13 0.57
C ARG A 15 18.39 14.58 0.19
N ASN A 16 19.14 14.82 -0.87
CA ASN A 16 19.39 16.19 -1.37
C ASN A 16 18.10 16.87 -1.86
N VAL A 17 17.25 16.15 -2.60
CA VAL A 17 15.93 16.66 -3.01
C VAL A 17 15.05 16.95 -1.79
N LEU A 18 15.05 16.06 -0.79
CA LEU A 18 14.30 16.28 0.44
C LEU A 18 14.78 17.53 1.19
N LYS A 19 16.10 17.68 1.37
CA LYS A 19 16.70 18.90 1.99
C LYS A 19 16.29 20.17 1.25
N GLN A 20 16.32 20.16 -0.07
CA GLN A 20 15.89 21.31 -0.89
C GLN A 20 14.40 21.63 -0.69
N SER A 21 13.54 20.61 -0.59
CA SER A 21 12.10 20.79 -0.41
C SER A 21 11.71 21.35 0.97
N ILE A 22 12.49 21.03 2.00
CA ILE A 22 12.29 21.56 3.36
C ILE A 22 12.96 22.95 3.52
N GLY A 23 14.08 23.15 2.84
CA GLY A 23 14.93 24.35 3.03
C GLY A 23 15.69 24.31 4.35
N SER A 24 16.46 25.37 4.63
CA SER A 24 17.21 25.52 5.90
C SER A 24 16.25 25.87 7.03
N ASN A 25 15.68 24.85 7.67
CA ASN A 25 14.64 25.01 8.68
C ASN A 25 14.57 23.81 9.65
N GLY A 26 15.64 23.54 10.37
CA GLY A 26 15.63 22.58 11.47
C GLY A 26 16.18 21.20 11.13
N ILE A 27 15.57 20.16 11.70
CA ILE A 27 16.01 18.77 11.50
C ILE A 27 14.84 17.90 11.05
N ILE A 28 15.14 16.92 10.18
CA ILE A 28 14.21 15.86 9.77
C ILE A 28 14.60 14.60 10.54
N VAL A 29 13.64 13.98 11.21
CA VAL A 29 13.80 12.71 11.91
C VAL A 29 13.06 11.62 11.16
N LEU A 30 13.79 10.59 10.70
CA LEU A 30 13.25 9.40 10.05
C LEU A 30 13.54 8.20 10.93
N LEU A 31 12.45 7.54 11.39
CA LEU A 31 12.58 6.34 12.21
C LEU A 31 12.56 5.12 11.31
N GLY A 32 13.51 4.21 11.58
CA GLY A 32 13.36 2.83 11.16
C GLY A 32 12.47 2.05 12.14
N ASN A 33 12.09 0.87 11.70
CA ASN A 33 11.32 -0.07 12.52
C ASN A 33 12.22 -0.92 13.41
N GLU A 34 11.62 -1.54 14.42
CA GLU A 34 12.20 -2.59 15.22
C GLU A 34 11.52 -3.92 14.95
N ASP A 35 12.13 -5.01 15.40
CA ASP A 35 11.48 -6.32 15.42
C ASP A 35 10.21 -6.25 16.28
N SER A 36 9.16 -6.92 15.82
CA SER A 36 7.87 -6.98 16.48
C SER A 36 7.58 -8.39 16.94
N SER A 37 7.35 -8.57 18.24
CA SER A 37 7.06 -9.88 18.82
C SER A 37 5.68 -10.39 18.40
N MET A 38 5.58 -11.68 18.06
CA MET A 38 4.29 -12.35 17.77
C MET A 38 3.53 -12.69 19.04
N ASN A 39 4.15 -13.43 19.97
CA ASN A 39 3.51 -13.94 21.18
C ASN A 39 4.46 -14.02 22.42
N TYR A 40 5.77 -13.94 22.21
CA TYR A 40 6.78 -13.74 23.24
C TYR A 40 7.99 -13.03 22.63
N LYS A 41 8.86 -12.45 23.47
CA LYS A 41 9.87 -11.47 23.10
C LYS A 41 10.73 -11.88 21.90
N ASP A 42 11.22 -13.11 21.88
CA ASP A 42 12.21 -13.57 20.92
C ASP A 42 11.59 -14.30 19.70
N ASN A 43 10.25 -14.45 19.68
CA ASN A 43 9.52 -14.95 18.52
C ASN A 43 8.92 -13.77 17.74
N THR A 44 9.66 -13.27 16.76
CA THR A 44 9.30 -12.08 16.00
C THR A 44 8.60 -12.41 14.69
N TYR A 45 7.77 -11.47 14.21
CA TYR A 45 7.36 -11.45 12.81
C TYR A 45 8.59 -11.26 11.91
N LEU A 46 8.48 -11.63 10.64
CA LEU A 46 9.48 -11.26 9.65
C LEU A 46 9.64 -9.73 9.65
N PHE A 47 10.89 -9.28 9.77
CA PHE A 47 11.19 -7.86 9.82
C PHE A 47 10.77 -7.16 8.52
N ARG A 48 10.23 -5.95 8.67
CA ARG A 48 9.92 -5.03 7.59
C ARG A 48 10.27 -3.60 8.02
N GLN A 49 11.21 -3.04 7.32
CA GLN A 49 11.64 -1.67 7.56
C GLN A 49 10.58 -0.67 7.14
N ASP A 50 10.56 0.53 7.75
CA ASP A 50 9.75 1.66 7.34
C ASP A 50 10.05 2.07 5.90
N SER A 51 9.01 2.24 5.08
CA SER A 51 9.17 2.52 3.66
C SER A 51 9.81 3.89 3.37
N SER A 52 9.55 4.90 4.19
CA SER A 52 10.22 6.20 4.03
C SER A 52 11.68 6.13 4.45
N PHE A 53 12.00 5.38 5.53
CA PHE A 53 13.38 5.13 5.90
C PHE A 53 14.13 4.37 4.80
N LEU A 54 13.55 3.31 4.24
CA LEU A 54 14.12 2.57 3.09
C LEU A 54 14.32 3.47 1.87
N TYR A 55 13.35 4.33 1.56
CA TYR A 55 13.45 5.23 0.42
C TYR A 55 14.67 6.15 0.51
N TYR A 56 14.94 6.69 1.70
CA TYR A 56 16.02 7.66 1.91
C TYR A 56 17.36 7.04 2.29
N PHE A 57 17.37 5.86 2.92
CA PHE A 57 18.58 5.23 3.45
C PHE A 57 18.82 3.80 2.96
N GLY A 58 17.82 3.09 2.45
CA GLY A 58 17.98 1.77 1.85
C GLY A 58 18.36 0.64 2.82
N LEU A 59 18.51 0.91 4.10
CA LEU A 59 19.00 -0.07 5.08
C LEU A 59 17.84 -0.84 5.71
N ASP A 60 17.71 -2.12 5.32
CA ASP A 60 16.69 -3.03 5.83
C ASP A 60 17.19 -3.79 7.07
N VAL A 61 17.47 -3.05 8.13
CA VAL A 61 17.98 -3.55 9.41
C VAL A 61 17.20 -2.90 10.55
N ALA A 62 16.80 -3.72 11.52
CA ALA A 62 16.06 -3.24 12.70
C ALA A 62 16.90 -2.31 13.57
N GLY A 63 16.22 -1.42 14.31
CA GLY A 63 16.86 -0.60 15.34
C GLY A 63 17.70 0.57 14.81
N LEU A 64 17.41 1.05 13.60
CA LEU A 64 18.03 2.23 13.03
C LEU A 64 17.08 3.44 13.07
N ALA A 65 17.66 4.62 13.15
CA ALA A 65 16.97 5.89 12.90
C ALA A 65 17.96 6.86 12.24
N ALA A 66 17.45 7.92 11.63
CA ALA A 66 18.31 8.91 11.00
C ALA A 66 17.84 10.34 11.25
N ILE A 67 18.77 11.27 11.28
CA ILE A 67 18.52 12.70 11.31
C ILE A 67 19.22 13.34 10.10
N ILE A 68 18.49 14.21 9.42
CA ILE A 68 19.01 15.11 8.39
C ILE A 68 18.88 16.52 8.94
N ASP A 69 20.00 17.17 9.22
CA ASP A 69 20.06 18.57 9.64
C ASP A 69 20.02 19.46 8.39
N THR A 70 18.91 20.15 8.18
CA THR A 70 18.73 20.95 6.95
C THR A 70 19.46 22.29 7.01
N ASP A 71 19.89 22.75 8.18
CA ASP A 71 20.64 23.99 8.33
C ASP A 71 22.12 23.81 8.03
N THR A 72 22.69 22.66 8.43
CA THR A 72 24.11 22.32 8.23
C THR A 72 24.35 21.39 7.05
N GLY A 73 23.31 20.67 6.61
CA GLY A 73 23.42 19.61 5.61
C GLY A 73 23.92 18.28 6.18
N GLU A 74 24.20 18.19 7.48
CA GLU A 74 24.68 16.98 8.14
C GLU A 74 23.64 15.86 8.11
N GLU A 75 24.10 14.66 7.87
CA GLU A 75 23.27 13.43 7.89
C GLU A 75 23.89 12.45 8.88
N VAL A 76 23.08 11.92 9.80
CA VAL A 76 23.53 11.03 10.87
C VAL A 76 22.61 9.82 10.94
N ILE A 77 23.20 8.61 10.89
CA ILE A 77 22.48 7.37 11.21
C ILE A 77 22.76 6.99 12.66
N PHE A 78 21.69 6.73 13.42
CA PHE A 78 21.72 6.25 14.78
C PHE A 78 21.43 4.76 14.80
N GLY A 79 22.29 4.00 15.46
CA GLY A 79 22.17 2.56 15.59
C GLY A 79 23.22 2.03 16.53
N ASN A 80 23.16 0.74 16.84
CA ASN A 80 24.17 0.06 17.65
C ASN A 80 24.76 -1.10 16.85
N ASP A 81 26.06 -1.30 16.92
CA ASP A 81 26.69 -2.48 16.39
C ASP A 81 26.27 -3.70 17.20
N LEU A 82 26.25 -4.88 16.56
CA LEU A 82 25.93 -6.12 17.23
C LEU A 82 26.97 -6.46 18.31
N THR A 83 26.49 -6.87 19.47
CA THR A 83 27.33 -7.47 20.51
C THR A 83 27.74 -8.89 20.11
N ILE A 84 28.71 -9.47 20.85
CA ILE A 84 29.08 -10.87 20.61
C ILE A 84 27.89 -11.82 20.90
N ASP A 85 27.04 -11.48 21.87
CA ASP A 85 25.85 -12.26 22.18
C ASP A 85 24.85 -12.21 21.02
N ASP A 86 24.60 -11.03 20.44
CA ASP A 86 23.74 -10.90 19.24
C ASP A 86 24.28 -11.73 18.08
N ILE A 87 25.59 -11.67 17.83
CA ILE A 87 26.26 -12.42 16.73
C ILE A 87 26.10 -13.94 16.91
N ILE A 88 26.17 -14.43 18.15
CA ILE A 88 25.98 -15.86 18.43
C ILE A 88 24.57 -16.33 17.99
N TRP A 89 23.56 -15.50 18.17
CA TRP A 89 22.17 -15.85 17.89
C TRP A 89 21.71 -15.53 16.46
N THR A 90 22.18 -14.43 15.88
CA THR A 90 21.66 -13.91 14.62
C THR A 90 22.66 -13.91 13.46
N GLY A 91 23.92 -14.22 13.75
CA GLY A 91 25.02 -14.09 12.78
C GLY A 91 25.57 -12.66 12.71
N THR A 92 26.59 -12.45 11.89
CA THR A 92 27.25 -11.16 11.72
C THR A 92 26.52 -10.25 10.76
N LEU A 93 26.45 -8.97 11.11
CA LEU A 93 26.11 -7.87 10.18
C LEU A 93 27.32 -6.93 10.05
N PRO A 94 27.40 -6.12 8.97
CA PRO A 94 28.31 -4.99 8.93
C PRO A 94 28.02 -4.03 10.09
N SER A 95 29.04 -3.33 10.56
CA SER A 95 28.84 -2.25 11.55
C SER A 95 27.90 -1.17 11.01
N VAL A 96 27.29 -0.39 11.91
CA VAL A 96 26.46 0.76 11.52
C VAL A 96 27.23 1.73 10.62
N GLY A 97 28.53 1.93 10.92
CA GLY A 97 29.42 2.76 10.10
C GLY A 97 29.61 2.23 8.69
N GLU A 98 29.83 0.92 8.53
CA GLU A 98 29.97 0.28 7.20
C GLU A 98 28.65 0.37 6.43
N MET A 99 27.50 0.11 7.07
CA MET A 99 26.18 0.25 6.44
C MET A 99 25.90 1.69 6.00
N ALA A 100 26.20 2.67 6.87
CA ALA A 100 26.02 4.09 6.56
C ALA A 100 26.85 4.53 5.36
N ALA A 101 28.09 4.03 5.25
CA ALA A 101 28.96 4.31 4.10
C ALA A 101 28.37 3.78 2.78
N LEU A 102 27.68 2.63 2.77
CA LEU A 102 27.02 2.08 1.57
C LEU A 102 25.95 3.03 0.99
N VAL A 103 25.36 3.86 1.83
CA VAL A 103 24.29 4.78 1.44
C VAL A 103 24.73 6.24 1.45
N GLY A 104 26.02 6.49 1.56
CA GLY A 104 26.65 7.82 1.46
C GLY A 104 26.47 8.70 2.70
N VAL A 105 26.30 8.09 3.89
CA VAL A 105 26.26 8.82 5.17
C VAL A 105 27.59 8.62 5.89
N ALA A 106 28.26 9.71 6.22
CA ALA A 106 29.59 9.68 6.84
C ALA A 106 29.54 9.61 8.37
N GLN A 107 28.41 9.98 8.99
CA GLN A 107 28.31 10.06 10.45
C GLN A 107 27.34 9.04 11.01
N THR A 108 27.80 8.34 12.04
CA THR A 108 26.96 7.45 12.83
C THR A 108 27.11 7.75 14.31
N ARG A 109 26.08 7.44 15.10
CA ARG A 109 26.06 7.59 16.56
C ARG A 109 25.31 6.45 17.22
N PRO A 110 25.63 6.13 18.50
CA PRO A 110 24.82 5.21 19.26
C PRO A 110 23.34 5.61 19.27
N TYR A 111 22.44 4.63 19.16
CA TYR A 111 20.98 4.88 19.09
C TYR A 111 20.46 5.73 20.25
N ALA A 112 21.00 5.54 21.45
CA ALA A 112 20.59 6.29 22.64
C ALA A 112 20.85 7.81 22.55
N GLU A 113 21.74 8.26 21.67
CA GLU A 113 22.08 9.68 21.52
C GLU A 113 21.04 10.47 20.71
N ILE A 114 20.13 9.81 19.99
CA ILE A 114 19.15 10.48 19.12
C ILE A 114 18.26 11.44 19.92
N LYS A 115 17.82 11.05 21.13
CA LYS A 115 17.01 11.88 22.02
C LYS A 115 17.74 13.18 22.37
N HIS A 116 19.03 13.07 22.69
CA HIS A 116 19.84 14.26 23.02
C HIS A 116 19.97 15.20 21.81
N TYR A 117 20.18 14.64 20.62
CA TYR A 117 20.28 15.41 19.38
C TYR A 117 18.98 16.19 19.09
N ILE A 118 17.83 15.54 19.23
CA ILE A 118 16.51 16.16 19.07
C ILE A 118 16.28 17.25 20.12
N HIS A 119 16.57 16.97 21.39
CA HIS A 119 16.43 17.96 22.46
C HIS A 119 17.30 19.20 22.24
N LYS A 120 18.51 19.03 21.70
CA LYS A 120 19.39 20.17 21.34
C LYS A 120 18.72 21.05 20.26
N ALA A 121 18.05 20.47 19.26
CA ALA A 121 17.32 21.23 18.28
C ALA A 121 16.13 21.98 18.89
N ILE A 122 15.33 21.32 19.73
CA ILE A 122 14.18 21.91 20.43
C ILE A 122 14.61 23.09 21.32
N THR A 123 15.66 22.92 22.15
CA THR A 123 16.18 23.97 23.03
C THR A 123 16.78 25.15 22.24
N GLY A 124 17.30 24.87 21.04
CA GLY A 124 17.74 25.89 20.10
C GLY A 124 16.59 26.52 19.30
N SER A 125 15.33 26.24 19.64
CA SER A 125 14.12 26.71 18.91
C SER A 125 14.12 26.34 17.42
N ARG A 126 14.76 25.23 17.06
CA ARG A 126 14.78 24.71 15.71
C ARG A 126 13.62 23.74 15.49
N PRO A 127 12.89 23.81 14.39
CA PRO A 127 11.85 22.84 14.04
C PRO A 127 12.36 21.40 14.00
N VAL A 128 11.53 20.48 14.44
CA VAL A 128 11.75 19.04 14.31
C VAL A 128 10.66 18.47 13.42
N HIS A 129 11.03 18.05 12.22
CA HIS A 129 10.11 17.50 11.25
C HIS A 129 10.03 15.98 11.39
N ILE A 130 8.82 15.46 11.65
CA ILE A 130 8.51 14.03 11.73
C ILE A 130 7.39 13.65 10.78
N LEU A 131 7.37 12.39 10.35
CA LEU A 131 6.25 11.77 9.64
C LEU A 131 5.25 11.17 10.64
N PRO A 132 3.99 10.89 10.23
CA PRO A 132 3.02 10.21 11.07
C PRO A 132 3.53 8.80 11.45
N PRO A 133 3.62 8.45 12.73
CA PRO A 133 4.00 7.11 13.14
C PRO A 133 2.80 6.17 13.07
N TYR A 134 2.83 5.13 12.24
CA TYR A 134 1.79 4.10 12.18
C TYR A 134 2.03 2.97 13.20
N ARG A 135 3.28 2.74 13.64
CA ARG A 135 3.63 1.77 14.68
C ARG A 135 3.55 2.37 16.08
N PRO A 136 2.88 1.68 17.04
CA PRO A 136 2.79 2.17 18.42
C PRO A 136 4.15 2.42 19.07
N GLU A 137 5.13 1.54 18.86
CA GLU A 137 6.49 1.68 19.41
C GLU A 137 7.19 2.95 18.91
N ASN A 138 7.03 3.30 17.64
CA ASN A 138 7.58 4.53 17.07
C ASN A 138 6.87 5.76 17.64
N LYS A 139 5.57 5.68 17.89
CA LYS A 139 4.79 6.73 18.55
C LYS A 139 5.28 6.98 19.98
N ILE A 140 5.55 5.90 20.74
CA ILE A 140 6.09 5.99 22.11
C ILE A 140 7.47 6.66 22.10
N LYS A 141 8.37 6.26 21.19
CA LYS A 141 9.69 6.87 21.05
C LYS A 141 9.60 8.36 20.74
N LEU A 142 8.75 8.73 19.77
CA LEU A 142 8.57 10.13 19.40
C LEU A 142 8.00 10.95 20.55
N ALA A 143 7.05 10.43 21.33
CA ALA A 143 6.52 11.12 22.50
C ALA A 143 7.65 11.42 23.53
N ASP A 144 8.50 10.44 23.81
CA ASP A 144 9.64 10.59 24.69
C ASP A 144 10.70 11.56 24.15
N TRP A 145 11.05 11.46 22.86
CA TRP A 145 12.09 12.30 22.24
C TRP A 145 11.65 13.75 22.04
N LEU A 146 10.37 13.97 21.79
CA LEU A 146 9.80 15.32 21.61
C LEU A 146 9.33 15.95 22.92
N ASN A 147 9.44 15.21 24.04
CA ASN A 147 8.93 15.62 25.35
C ASN A 147 7.46 16.06 25.28
N THR A 148 6.60 15.20 24.74
CA THR A 148 5.18 15.43 24.53
C THR A 148 4.34 14.21 24.96
N SER A 149 3.02 14.34 25.06
CA SER A 149 2.15 13.19 25.34
C SER A 149 1.97 12.30 24.11
N LEU A 150 1.54 11.05 24.31
CA LEU A 150 1.23 10.15 23.20
C LEU A 150 0.10 10.71 22.31
N GLU A 151 -0.88 11.37 22.91
CA GLU A 151 -2.01 11.98 22.22
C GLU A 151 -1.56 13.13 21.32
N ASP A 152 -0.56 13.90 21.77
CA ASP A 152 -0.10 15.11 21.09
C ASP A 152 0.94 14.84 19.98
N VAL A 153 1.46 13.60 19.84
CA VAL A 153 2.42 13.26 18.78
C VAL A 153 1.86 13.59 17.39
N ALA A 154 0.57 13.31 17.15
CA ALA A 154 -0.08 13.64 15.88
C ALA A 154 -0.02 15.13 15.54
N GLY A 155 -0.12 16.00 16.55
CA GLY A 155 -0.01 17.46 16.39
C GLY A 155 1.43 17.95 16.12
N ARG A 156 2.43 17.07 16.22
CA ARG A 156 3.84 17.38 15.92
C ARG A 156 4.24 16.97 14.50
N VAL A 157 3.37 16.28 13.78
CA VAL A 157 3.64 15.87 12.39
C VAL A 157 3.84 17.08 11.51
N SER A 158 4.91 17.07 10.72
CA SER A 158 5.23 18.14 9.79
C SER A 158 4.52 17.93 8.47
N LEU A 159 3.47 18.69 8.20
CA LEU A 159 2.78 18.65 6.92
C LEU A 159 3.71 19.01 5.73
N GLN A 160 4.69 19.88 5.96
CA GLN A 160 5.71 20.21 4.96
C GLN A 160 6.52 18.96 4.59
N LEU A 161 6.98 18.18 5.57
CA LEU A 161 7.71 16.94 5.34
C LEU A 161 6.83 15.89 4.65
N VAL A 162 5.59 15.71 5.11
CA VAL A 162 4.61 14.82 4.49
C VAL A 162 4.44 15.13 2.99
N LYS A 163 4.18 16.40 2.66
CA LYS A 163 4.01 16.81 1.25
C LYS A 163 5.30 16.65 0.42
N ALA A 164 6.47 16.91 1.01
CA ALA A 164 7.76 16.72 0.32
C ALA A 164 8.04 15.24 0.01
N VAL A 165 7.77 14.33 0.96
CA VAL A 165 7.91 12.88 0.77
C VAL A 165 6.93 12.37 -0.29
N ILE A 166 5.66 12.79 -0.24
CA ILE A 166 4.63 12.39 -1.21
C ILE A 166 5.01 12.87 -2.62
N ALA A 167 5.43 14.11 -2.78
CA ALA A 167 5.84 14.63 -4.06
C ALA A 167 7.03 13.86 -4.67
N GLN A 168 7.95 13.41 -3.84
CA GLN A 168 9.13 12.69 -4.28
C GLN A 168 8.86 11.21 -4.55
N ARG A 169 8.19 10.49 -3.63
CA ARG A 169 7.85 9.06 -3.78
C ARG A 169 6.73 8.83 -4.80
N GLY A 170 5.88 9.81 -5.04
CA GLY A 170 4.77 9.72 -6.00
C GLY A 170 5.25 9.50 -7.42
N ILE A 171 6.32 10.21 -7.84
CA ILE A 171 6.93 10.07 -9.16
C ILE A 171 8.02 8.99 -9.12
N LYS A 172 7.73 7.84 -9.68
CA LYS A 172 8.65 6.70 -9.72
C LYS A 172 9.74 6.92 -10.74
N THR A 173 10.97 6.69 -10.31
CA THR A 173 12.14 6.66 -11.20
C THR A 173 12.16 5.36 -12.03
N PRO A 174 12.89 5.29 -13.15
CA PRO A 174 13.02 4.04 -13.91
C PRO A 174 13.55 2.85 -13.09
N LEU A 175 14.40 3.10 -12.07
CA LEU A 175 14.87 2.05 -11.16
C LEU A 175 13.74 1.50 -10.29
N GLU A 176 12.88 2.37 -9.79
CA GLU A 176 11.72 1.97 -8.98
C GLU A 176 10.68 1.23 -9.82
N VAL A 177 10.42 1.71 -11.05
CA VAL A 177 9.53 1.02 -12.00
C VAL A 177 10.04 -0.40 -12.27
N ALA A 178 11.35 -0.59 -12.50
CA ALA A 178 11.93 -1.90 -12.73
C ALA A 178 11.74 -2.86 -11.53
N GLU A 179 11.81 -2.34 -10.29
CA GLU A 179 11.54 -3.16 -9.10
C GLU A 179 10.05 -3.49 -8.95
N ILE A 180 9.15 -2.54 -9.25
CA ILE A 180 7.70 -2.80 -9.27
C ILE A 180 7.36 -3.83 -10.35
N GLU A 181 7.93 -3.75 -11.54
CA GLU A 181 7.74 -4.73 -12.63
C GLU A 181 8.17 -6.14 -12.22
N LYS A 182 9.28 -6.28 -11.45
CA LYS A 182 9.67 -7.58 -10.89
C LYS A 182 8.62 -8.11 -9.91
N ALA A 183 8.15 -7.27 -8.98
CA ALA A 183 7.12 -7.65 -8.02
C ALA A 183 5.81 -8.04 -8.71
N VAL A 184 5.38 -7.27 -9.71
CA VAL A 184 4.20 -7.57 -10.53
C VAL A 184 4.39 -8.88 -11.30
N SER A 185 5.57 -9.14 -11.88
CA SER A 185 5.85 -10.39 -12.60
C SER A 185 5.74 -11.61 -11.67
N ILE A 186 6.29 -11.51 -10.44
CA ILE A 186 6.15 -12.56 -9.43
C ILE A 186 4.66 -12.73 -9.05
N SER A 187 3.91 -11.63 -8.90
CA SER A 187 2.48 -11.69 -8.61
C SER A 187 1.69 -12.38 -9.72
N VAL A 188 2.05 -12.16 -10.99
CA VAL A 188 1.47 -12.89 -12.14
C VAL A 188 1.74 -14.39 -12.03
N ASP A 189 2.97 -14.79 -11.70
CA ASP A 189 3.31 -16.20 -11.53
C ASP A 189 2.57 -16.83 -10.35
N MET A 190 2.36 -16.08 -9.26
CA MET A 190 1.54 -16.51 -8.12
C MET A 190 0.09 -16.76 -8.56
N GLU A 191 -0.53 -15.81 -9.27
CA GLU A 191 -1.90 -15.96 -9.79
C GLU A 191 -2.02 -17.17 -10.74
N LEU A 192 -1.08 -17.34 -11.64
CA LEU A 192 -1.05 -18.50 -12.53
C LEU A 192 -0.92 -19.83 -11.80
N ALA A 193 -0.14 -19.88 -10.72
CA ALA A 193 0.00 -21.06 -9.88
C ALA A 193 -1.30 -21.39 -9.14
N VAL A 194 -1.95 -20.38 -8.56
CA VAL A 194 -3.24 -20.49 -7.88
C VAL A 194 -4.32 -20.99 -8.85
N MET A 195 -4.46 -20.35 -10.02
CA MET A 195 -5.45 -20.74 -11.04
C MET A 195 -5.23 -22.17 -11.57
N LYS A 196 -3.99 -22.58 -11.79
CA LYS A 196 -3.65 -23.94 -12.27
C LYS A 196 -3.95 -25.01 -11.23
N TYR A 197 -3.80 -24.69 -9.95
CA TYR A 197 -3.98 -25.63 -8.86
C TYR A 197 -5.44 -25.76 -8.40
N ALA A 198 -6.26 -24.73 -8.65
CA ALA A 198 -7.66 -24.72 -8.26
C ALA A 198 -8.46 -25.88 -8.92
N ARG A 199 -9.16 -26.64 -8.08
CA ARG A 199 -10.03 -27.75 -8.50
C ARG A 199 -11.03 -28.07 -7.40
N PRO A 200 -12.15 -28.74 -7.71
CA PRO A 200 -13.10 -29.17 -6.70
C PRO A 200 -12.45 -30.09 -5.64
N GLY A 201 -12.89 -29.96 -4.42
CA GLY A 201 -12.47 -30.79 -3.27
C GLY A 201 -11.27 -30.27 -2.48
N ILE A 202 -10.51 -29.28 -2.98
CA ILE A 202 -9.44 -28.65 -2.21
C ILE A 202 -9.99 -27.51 -1.36
N ARG A 203 -9.20 -27.05 -0.41
CA ARG A 203 -9.51 -25.90 0.44
C ARG A 203 -8.76 -24.65 0.01
N GLU A 204 -9.31 -23.48 0.31
CA GLU A 204 -8.71 -22.17 -0.01
C GLU A 204 -7.28 -22.04 0.53
N TYR A 205 -6.96 -22.56 1.74
CA TYR A 205 -5.59 -22.51 2.27
C TYR A 205 -4.58 -23.26 1.41
N GLU A 206 -4.98 -24.24 0.60
CA GLU A 206 -4.08 -24.92 -0.33
C GLU A 206 -3.71 -24.03 -1.51
N LEU A 207 -4.62 -23.13 -1.92
CA LEU A 207 -4.34 -22.08 -2.91
C LEU A 207 -3.41 -21.00 -2.34
N VAL A 208 -3.66 -20.58 -1.08
CA VAL A 208 -2.77 -19.65 -0.35
C VAL A 208 -1.35 -20.22 -0.27
N ALA A 209 -1.22 -21.52 0.03
CA ALA A 209 0.08 -22.19 0.06
C ALA A 209 0.82 -22.12 -1.29
N LYS A 210 0.08 -22.21 -2.43
CA LYS A 210 0.66 -22.08 -3.77
C LYS A 210 1.15 -20.66 -4.06
N ALA A 211 0.43 -19.64 -3.61
CA ALA A 211 0.88 -18.26 -3.73
C ALA A 211 2.19 -18.04 -2.93
N HIS A 212 2.24 -18.51 -1.68
CA HIS A 212 3.45 -18.42 -0.86
C HIS A 212 4.64 -19.18 -1.43
N GLU A 213 4.42 -20.38 -1.99
CA GLU A 213 5.47 -21.19 -2.64
C GLU A 213 6.17 -20.38 -3.73
N VAL A 214 5.41 -19.71 -4.59
CA VAL A 214 5.97 -18.91 -5.70
C VAL A 214 6.69 -17.67 -5.15
N ALA A 215 6.11 -16.95 -4.20
CA ALA A 215 6.73 -15.78 -3.61
C ALA A 215 8.08 -16.12 -2.98
N ILE A 216 8.12 -17.14 -2.12
CA ILE A 216 9.33 -17.57 -1.42
C ILE A 216 10.40 -18.07 -2.41
N ALA A 217 10.02 -18.82 -3.45
CA ALA A 217 10.93 -19.31 -4.48
C ALA A 217 11.61 -18.18 -5.29
N ASN A 218 11.04 -16.96 -5.24
CA ASN A 218 11.56 -15.77 -5.91
C ASN A 218 12.16 -14.74 -4.95
N ASP A 219 12.64 -15.18 -3.76
CA ASP A 219 13.19 -14.27 -2.73
C ASP A 219 12.25 -13.10 -2.41
N SER A 220 10.96 -13.41 -2.30
CA SER A 220 9.88 -12.45 -2.12
C SER A 220 8.93 -12.94 -1.04
N ARG A 221 8.04 -12.08 -0.60
CA ARG A 221 6.94 -12.41 0.31
C ARG A 221 5.63 -11.81 -0.20
N LEU A 222 4.52 -12.11 0.46
CA LEU A 222 3.30 -11.37 0.19
C LEU A 222 3.42 -9.94 0.72
N GLY A 223 3.01 -8.96 -0.09
CA GLY A 223 2.97 -7.55 0.29
C GLY A 223 1.82 -7.24 1.26
N TYR A 224 0.80 -8.08 1.26
CA TYR A 224 -0.37 -8.03 2.14
C TYR A 224 -0.92 -9.45 2.37
N PRO A 225 -1.74 -9.68 3.42
CA PRO A 225 -2.37 -10.98 3.63
C PRO A 225 -3.21 -11.40 2.41
N ALA A 226 -2.98 -12.61 1.90
CA ALA A 226 -3.70 -13.10 0.73
C ALA A 226 -5.22 -13.03 0.92
N ILE A 227 -5.94 -12.63 -0.11
CA ILE A 227 -7.39 -12.75 -0.18
C ILE A 227 -7.68 -13.77 -1.26
N ILE A 228 -7.92 -15.03 -0.87
CA ILE A 228 -8.25 -16.12 -1.80
C ILE A 228 -9.49 -16.81 -1.26
N THR A 229 -10.63 -16.61 -1.92
CA THR A 229 -11.91 -17.11 -1.40
C THR A 229 -12.96 -17.30 -2.47
N LYS A 230 -13.87 -18.27 -2.26
CA LYS A 230 -15.11 -18.40 -3.03
C LYS A 230 -16.21 -17.43 -2.59
N HIS A 231 -15.99 -16.70 -1.48
CA HIS A 231 -16.89 -15.68 -0.94
C HIS A 231 -16.33 -14.27 -1.15
N GLY A 232 -15.97 -13.95 -2.41
CA GLY A 232 -15.34 -12.70 -2.81
C GLY A 232 -16.18 -11.42 -2.56
N GLN A 233 -17.47 -11.56 -2.20
CA GLN A 233 -18.27 -10.45 -1.70
C GLN A 233 -17.79 -9.93 -0.33
N THR A 234 -16.98 -10.71 0.40
CA THR A 234 -16.26 -10.28 1.61
C THR A 234 -14.86 -9.81 1.21
N LEU A 235 -14.68 -8.50 1.17
CA LEU A 235 -13.52 -7.85 0.56
C LEU A 235 -12.17 -8.15 1.23
N HIS A 236 -12.14 -8.32 2.56
CA HIS A 236 -10.91 -8.57 3.32
C HIS A 236 -11.08 -9.78 4.26
N THR A 237 -11.39 -10.95 3.69
CA THR A 237 -11.45 -12.17 4.49
C THR A 237 -10.05 -12.78 4.66
N HIS A 238 -9.77 -13.30 5.86
CA HIS A 238 -8.58 -14.07 6.17
C HIS A 238 -8.92 -15.49 6.61
N TYR A 239 -10.13 -15.96 6.32
CA TYR A 239 -10.54 -17.33 6.54
C TYR A 239 -10.37 -18.12 5.24
N TYR A 240 -9.60 -19.18 5.29
CA TYR A 240 -9.25 -20.01 4.13
C TYR A 240 -9.74 -21.46 4.25
N GLY A 241 -10.72 -21.71 5.08
CA GLY A 241 -11.20 -23.07 5.39
C GLY A 241 -12.27 -23.62 4.45
N ASN A 242 -12.80 -22.82 3.52
CA ASN A 242 -13.86 -23.26 2.62
C ASN A 242 -13.35 -24.33 1.64
N VAL A 243 -14.18 -25.33 1.36
CA VAL A 243 -13.94 -26.33 0.31
C VAL A 243 -14.46 -25.79 -1.01
N LEU A 244 -13.65 -25.87 -2.05
CA LEU A 244 -14.03 -25.48 -3.41
C LEU A 244 -14.89 -26.57 -4.04
N GLU A 245 -15.95 -26.16 -4.71
CA GLU A 245 -16.87 -27.02 -5.43
C GLU A 245 -16.91 -26.68 -6.92
N GLU A 246 -17.36 -27.63 -7.73
CA GLU A 246 -17.58 -27.37 -9.17
C GLU A 246 -18.57 -26.23 -9.36
N GLY A 247 -18.22 -25.24 -10.17
CA GLY A 247 -19.05 -24.07 -10.43
C GLY A 247 -18.85 -22.90 -9.45
N ASP A 248 -18.05 -23.06 -8.37
CA ASP A 248 -17.64 -21.92 -7.56
C ASP A 248 -16.81 -20.91 -8.39
N MET A 249 -16.88 -19.64 -8.02
CA MET A 249 -15.94 -18.62 -8.46
C MET A 249 -14.96 -18.35 -7.33
N VAL A 250 -13.67 -18.32 -7.63
CA VAL A 250 -12.62 -17.89 -6.69
C VAL A 250 -12.16 -16.50 -7.06
N LEU A 251 -12.24 -15.58 -6.11
CA LEU A 251 -11.52 -14.32 -6.13
C LEU A 251 -10.16 -14.57 -5.50
N SER A 252 -9.09 -14.26 -6.23
CA SER A 252 -7.71 -14.26 -5.76
C SER A 252 -7.17 -12.85 -5.90
N ASP A 253 -6.79 -12.25 -4.77
CA ASP A 253 -6.21 -10.93 -4.67
C ASP A 253 -4.92 -11.06 -3.87
N ILE A 254 -3.80 -11.05 -4.58
CA ILE A 254 -2.46 -11.32 -4.06
C ILE A 254 -1.40 -10.47 -4.75
N GLY A 255 -0.44 -10.01 -3.99
CA GLY A 255 0.70 -9.26 -4.49
C GLY A 255 1.99 -9.67 -3.81
N ALA A 256 3.07 -9.75 -4.59
CA ALA A 256 4.40 -9.97 -4.05
C ALA A 256 5.03 -8.65 -3.59
N GLU A 257 5.77 -8.69 -2.51
CA GLU A 257 6.77 -7.69 -2.15
C GLU A 257 8.15 -8.30 -2.43
N ASN A 258 8.92 -7.69 -3.32
CA ASN A 258 10.23 -8.20 -3.68
C ASN A 258 11.30 -7.87 -2.62
N ALA A 259 12.53 -8.36 -2.80
CA ALA A 259 13.63 -8.14 -1.84
C ALA A 259 14.04 -6.65 -1.68
N MET A 260 13.61 -5.76 -2.58
CA MET A 260 13.82 -4.31 -2.49
C MET A 260 12.59 -3.60 -1.88
N HIS A 261 11.62 -4.35 -1.38
CA HIS A 261 10.37 -3.87 -0.78
C HIS A 261 9.46 -3.07 -1.72
N TYR A 262 9.52 -3.31 -3.02
CA TYR A 262 8.52 -2.81 -3.96
C TYR A 262 7.43 -3.85 -4.15
N GLY A 263 6.18 -3.38 -4.16
CA GLY A 263 4.98 -4.21 -4.21
C GLY A 263 4.46 -4.44 -5.63
N GLY A 264 3.84 -5.61 -5.83
CA GLY A 264 2.87 -5.87 -6.88
C GLY A 264 1.48 -5.99 -6.25
N ASP A 265 0.44 -5.83 -7.06
CA ASP A 265 -0.95 -5.90 -6.63
C ASP A 265 -1.81 -6.37 -7.80
N LEU A 266 -2.36 -7.57 -7.68
CA LEU A 266 -3.17 -8.20 -8.74
C LEU A 266 -4.36 -8.95 -8.16
N THR A 267 -5.53 -8.73 -8.77
CA THR A 267 -6.72 -9.54 -8.51
C THR A 267 -7.12 -10.32 -9.75
N ARG A 268 -7.46 -11.61 -9.58
CA ARG A 268 -8.07 -12.46 -10.61
C ARG A 268 -9.24 -13.22 -10.03
N THR A 269 -10.37 -13.19 -10.76
CA THR A 269 -11.55 -13.99 -10.43
C THR A 269 -11.76 -15.04 -11.51
N PHE A 270 -11.84 -16.31 -11.12
CA PHE A 270 -11.89 -17.42 -12.05
C PHE A 270 -12.78 -18.56 -11.55
N PRO A 271 -13.37 -19.39 -12.44
CA PRO A 271 -14.23 -20.50 -12.04
C PRO A 271 -13.43 -21.73 -11.62
N VAL A 272 -13.88 -22.41 -10.57
CA VAL A 272 -13.47 -23.78 -10.26
C VAL A 272 -14.07 -24.71 -11.33
N GLY A 273 -13.25 -25.63 -11.88
CA GLY A 273 -13.70 -26.49 -13.00
C GLY A 273 -13.35 -25.95 -14.39
N LYS A 274 -12.61 -24.84 -14.47
CA LYS A 274 -11.98 -24.28 -15.70
C LYS A 274 -12.91 -23.62 -16.72
N GLN A 275 -14.20 -23.58 -16.51
CA GLN A 275 -15.14 -22.96 -17.43
C GLN A 275 -16.14 -22.08 -16.67
N PHE A 276 -16.37 -20.89 -17.21
CA PHE A 276 -17.45 -20.03 -16.75
C PHE A 276 -18.79 -20.59 -17.17
N SER A 277 -19.78 -20.57 -16.28
CA SER A 277 -21.18 -20.63 -16.72
C SER A 277 -21.52 -19.37 -17.54
N THR A 278 -22.61 -19.41 -18.31
CA THR A 278 -23.07 -18.24 -19.08
C THR A 278 -23.23 -17.01 -18.18
N ARG A 279 -23.84 -17.15 -17.02
CA ARG A 279 -24.09 -16.05 -16.10
C ARG A 279 -22.81 -15.50 -15.47
N GLN A 280 -21.88 -16.37 -15.09
CA GLN A 280 -20.57 -15.96 -14.59
C GLN A 280 -19.80 -15.18 -15.66
N ARG A 281 -19.81 -15.64 -16.92
CA ARG A 281 -19.14 -14.99 -18.04
C ARG A 281 -19.73 -13.61 -18.32
N GLU A 282 -21.06 -13.47 -18.32
CA GLU A 282 -21.73 -12.18 -18.50
C GLU A 282 -21.26 -11.15 -17.45
N LEU A 283 -21.23 -11.52 -16.16
CA LEU A 283 -20.77 -10.63 -15.09
C LEU A 283 -19.27 -10.33 -15.18
N TYR A 284 -18.47 -11.34 -15.51
CA TYR A 284 -17.04 -11.17 -15.71
C TYR A 284 -16.75 -10.16 -16.84
N ASP A 285 -17.43 -10.27 -17.97
CA ASP A 285 -17.26 -9.37 -19.11
C ASP A 285 -17.69 -7.93 -18.78
N VAL A 286 -18.68 -7.72 -17.91
CA VAL A 286 -19.05 -6.38 -17.42
C VAL A 286 -17.87 -5.72 -16.68
N VAL A 287 -17.21 -6.47 -15.78
CA VAL A 287 -16.05 -5.95 -15.03
C VAL A 287 -14.86 -5.71 -15.96
N LEU A 288 -14.56 -6.66 -16.85
CA LEU A 288 -13.45 -6.55 -17.82
C LEU A 288 -13.62 -5.32 -18.71
N ASN A 289 -14.82 -5.10 -19.26
CA ASN A 289 -15.11 -3.94 -20.10
C ASN A 289 -14.96 -2.62 -19.34
N SER A 290 -15.31 -2.59 -18.04
CA SER A 290 -15.12 -1.40 -17.20
C SER A 290 -13.64 -1.15 -16.93
N MET A 291 -12.86 -2.20 -16.67
CA MET A 291 -11.41 -2.11 -16.46
C MET A 291 -10.70 -1.59 -17.71
N ASP A 292 -10.96 -2.19 -18.85
CA ASP A 292 -10.35 -1.79 -20.14
C ASP A 292 -10.71 -0.34 -20.50
N HIS A 293 -11.97 0.06 -20.25
CA HIS A 293 -12.40 1.44 -20.45
C HIS A 293 -11.61 2.41 -19.54
N ALA A 294 -11.50 2.09 -18.26
CA ALA A 294 -10.77 2.91 -17.30
C ALA A 294 -9.27 3.02 -17.66
N ILE A 295 -8.62 1.90 -18.00
CA ILE A 295 -7.22 1.88 -18.45
C ILE A 295 -7.03 2.76 -19.68
N GLY A 296 -7.94 2.70 -20.64
CA GLY A 296 -7.89 3.51 -21.86
C GLY A 296 -8.00 5.02 -21.62
N MET A 297 -8.49 5.44 -20.46
CA MET A 297 -8.59 6.85 -20.08
C MET A 297 -7.32 7.39 -19.40
N LEU A 298 -6.41 6.52 -18.92
CA LEU A 298 -5.25 6.93 -18.13
C LEU A 298 -4.24 7.71 -18.98
N LYS A 299 -4.01 8.94 -18.59
CA LYS A 299 -2.96 9.81 -19.14
C LYS A 299 -2.69 10.98 -18.19
N PRO A 300 -1.51 11.61 -18.25
CA PRO A 300 -1.23 12.81 -17.48
C PRO A 300 -2.29 13.91 -17.68
N GLY A 301 -2.67 14.59 -16.61
CA GLY A 301 -3.67 15.67 -16.60
C GLY A 301 -5.12 15.18 -16.43
N VAL A 302 -5.40 13.89 -16.50
CA VAL A 302 -6.74 13.35 -16.18
C VAL A 302 -6.88 13.16 -14.68
N ARG A 303 -7.99 13.60 -14.10
CA ARG A 303 -8.27 13.31 -12.69
C ARG A 303 -8.70 11.85 -12.53
N TYR A 304 -8.06 11.12 -11.64
CA TYR A 304 -8.41 9.72 -11.40
C TYR A 304 -9.84 9.53 -10.85
N LYS A 305 -10.35 10.51 -10.12
CA LYS A 305 -11.77 10.54 -9.71
C LYS A 305 -12.71 10.50 -10.90
N ASP A 306 -12.39 11.20 -12.01
CA ASP A 306 -13.23 11.20 -13.20
C ASP A 306 -13.15 9.83 -13.90
N VAL A 307 -11.97 9.18 -13.90
CA VAL A 307 -11.82 7.81 -14.39
C VAL A 307 -12.67 6.84 -13.57
N HIS A 308 -12.67 6.96 -12.23
CA HIS A 308 -13.52 6.17 -11.34
C HIS A 308 -15.01 6.32 -11.67
N ILE A 309 -15.49 7.54 -11.85
CA ILE A 309 -16.90 7.80 -12.20
C ILE A 309 -17.24 7.17 -13.54
N GLN A 310 -16.37 7.26 -14.56
CA GLN A 310 -16.58 6.63 -15.85
C GLN A 310 -16.57 5.09 -15.76
N ALA A 311 -15.69 4.51 -14.93
CA ALA A 311 -15.71 3.08 -14.65
C ALA A 311 -17.03 2.63 -14.00
N CYS A 312 -17.55 3.39 -13.03
CA CYS A 312 -18.86 3.16 -12.41
C CYS A 312 -20.00 3.22 -13.43
N GLN A 313 -19.96 4.19 -14.35
CA GLN A 313 -20.97 4.30 -15.43
C GLN A 313 -20.91 3.09 -16.35
N LYS A 314 -19.69 2.65 -16.70
CA LYS A 314 -19.48 1.47 -17.54
C LYS A 314 -19.96 0.17 -16.89
N LEU A 315 -19.72 0.03 -15.56
CA LEU A 315 -20.31 -1.06 -14.77
C LEU A 315 -21.84 -1.00 -14.78
N ALA A 316 -22.44 0.17 -14.55
CA ALA A 316 -23.90 0.34 -14.55
C ALA A 316 -24.54 0.03 -15.92
N GLU A 317 -23.88 0.41 -17.03
CA GLU A 317 -24.29 0.01 -18.38
C GLU A 317 -24.33 -1.52 -18.55
N GLY A 318 -23.27 -2.21 -18.14
CA GLY A 318 -23.20 -3.68 -18.23
C GLY A 318 -24.20 -4.36 -17.29
N LEU A 319 -24.34 -3.86 -16.05
CA LEU A 319 -25.33 -4.38 -15.10
C LEU A 319 -26.77 -4.20 -15.57
N LYS A 320 -27.06 -3.13 -16.34
CA LYS A 320 -28.35 -2.94 -17.00
C LYS A 320 -28.57 -3.99 -18.10
N GLN A 321 -27.55 -4.32 -18.89
CA GLN A 321 -27.67 -5.35 -19.95
C GLN A 321 -27.98 -6.74 -19.38
N VAL A 322 -27.46 -7.03 -18.17
CA VAL A 322 -27.72 -8.30 -17.47
C VAL A 322 -28.91 -8.23 -16.51
N ASN A 323 -29.71 -7.16 -16.60
CA ASN A 323 -30.95 -6.94 -15.83
C ASN A 323 -30.78 -6.84 -14.30
N LEU A 324 -29.63 -6.41 -13.82
CA LEU A 324 -29.41 -6.08 -12.39
C LEU A 324 -29.64 -4.59 -12.10
N MET A 325 -29.48 -3.74 -13.10
CA MET A 325 -29.81 -2.32 -13.02
C MET A 325 -30.79 -1.91 -14.15
N LYS A 326 -31.40 -0.74 -14.01
CA LYS A 326 -32.33 -0.14 -14.98
C LYS A 326 -32.16 1.40 -14.98
N GLY A 327 -32.92 2.09 -15.79
CA GLY A 327 -32.82 3.56 -15.91
C GLY A 327 -31.60 4.02 -16.70
N ASP A 328 -31.20 5.28 -16.53
CA ASP A 328 -30.00 5.84 -17.16
C ASP A 328 -28.76 5.57 -16.29
N PRO A 329 -27.67 5.01 -16.84
CA PRO A 329 -26.48 4.68 -16.08
C PRO A 329 -25.75 5.89 -15.46
N ALA A 330 -25.73 7.04 -16.17
CA ALA A 330 -25.08 8.25 -15.66
C ALA A 330 -25.88 8.85 -14.48
N GLU A 331 -27.21 8.88 -14.59
CA GLU A 331 -28.08 9.30 -13.49
C GLU A 331 -27.98 8.35 -12.29
N ALA A 332 -27.93 7.03 -12.53
CA ALA A 332 -27.74 6.02 -11.49
C ALA A 332 -26.45 6.24 -10.70
N VAL A 333 -25.35 6.52 -11.41
CA VAL A 333 -24.04 6.80 -10.77
C VAL A 333 -24.07 8.14 -10.03
N ALA A 334 -24.66 9.18 -10.62
CA ALA A 334 -24.81 10.48 -9.97
C ALA A 334 -25.63 10.41 -8.68
N ALA A 335 -26.68 9.57 -8.65
CA ALA A 335 -27.48 9.28 -7.47
C ALA A 335 -26.75 8.41 -6.43
N GLY A 336 -25.71 7.66 -6.81
CA GLY A 336 -24.97 6.73 -5.95
C GLY A 336 -25.51 5.29 -5.97
N ALA A 337 -26.40 4.94 -6.92
CA ALA A 337 -27.00 3.62 -7.02
C ALA A 337 -25.99 2.51 -7.39
N HIS A 338 -24.93 2.86 -8.12
CA HIS A 338 -23.82 1.94 -8.47
C HIS A 338 -23.16 1.31 -7.23
N ALA A 339 -23.19 2.00 -6.10
CA ALA A 339 -22.60 1.52 -4.86
C ALA A 339 -23.33 0.30 -4.25
N MET A 340 -24.48 -0.14 -4.80
CA MET A 340 -25.06 -1.45 -4.50
C MET A 340 -24.10 -2.58 -4.90
N PHE A 341 -23.39 -2.42 -6.01
CA PHE A 341 -22.56 -3.46 -6.64
C PHE A 341 -21.07 -3.15 -6.62
N PHE A 342 -20.68 -1.87 -6.50
CA PHE A 342 -19.29 -1.43 -6.46
C PHE A 342 -19.10 -0.36 -5.36
N GLN A 343 -18.72 -0.79 -4.16
CA GLN A 343 -18.58 0.03 -2.96
C GLN A 343 -17.17 0.56 -2.75
N CYS A 344 -16.20 0.07 -3.52
CA CYS A 344 -14.77 0.33 -3.37
C CYS A 344 -14.29 1.51 -4.22
N GLY A 345 -13.05 1.91 -4.01
CA GLY A 345 -12.33 2.78 -4.94
C GLY A 345 -11.85 2.00 -6.16
N LEU A 346 -11.70 2.69 -7.29
CA LEU A 346 -11.18 2.09 -8.52
C LEU A 346 -9.70 1.72 -8.42
N GLY A 347 -8.96 2.33 -7.51
CA GLY A 347 -7.54 2.04 -7.32
C GLY A 347 -6.81 3.08 -6.48
N HIS A 348 -5.52 2.88 -6.35
CA HIS A 348 -4.62 3.63 -5.50
C HIS A 348 -3.20 3.68 -6.09
N MET A 349 -2.33 4.49 -5.50
CA MET A 349 -0.90 4.47 -5.83
C MET A 349 -0.26 3.16 -5.38
N LEU A 350 0.69 2.67 -6.16
CA LEU A 350 1.49 1.47 -5.90
C LEU A 350 2.98 1.84 -5.88
N GLY A 351 3.74 1.27 -4.95
CA GLY A 351 5.17 1.54 -4.81
C GLY A 351 5.86 0.65 -3.81
N MET A 352 6.53 1.24 -2.81
CA MET A 352 7.11 0.50 -1.68
C MET A 352 6.06 -0.03 -0.70
N ASP A 353 4.88 0.52 -0.73
CA ASP A 353 3.71 -0.02 -0.05
C ASP A 353 2.67 -0.38 -1.12
N THR A 354 1.83 -1.39 -0.89
CA THR A 354 0.73 -1.74 -1.80
C THR A 354 -0.22 -0.56 -1.96
N HIS A 355 -0.70 0.00 -0.84
CA HIS A 355 -1.32 1.33 -0.82
C HIS A 355 -0.20 2.36 -0.56
N ASP A 356 0.49 2.79 -1.60
CA ASP A 356 1.71 3.57 -1.43
C ASP A 356 1.47 4.87 -0.66
N MET A 357 2.22 5.04 0.43
CA MET A 357 2.18 6.21 1.32
C MET A 357 0.84 6.43 2.06
N GLU A 358 -0.05 5.42 2.20
CA GLU A 358 -1.38 5.61 2.81
C GLU A 358 -1.28 6.24 4.21
N ASP A 359 -0.31 5.82 5.03
CA ASP A 359 -0.12 6.35 6.38
C ASP A 359 0.36 7.81 6.44
N LEU A 360 0.81 8.38 5.33
CA LEU A 360 1.08 9.81 5.23
C LEU A 360 -0.21 10.64 5.11
N GLY A 361 -1.35 9.97 4.93
CA GLY A 361 -2.70 10.52 4.86
C GLY A 361 -3.25 10.57 3.44
N GLU A 362 -4.34 9.82 3.21
CA GLU A 362 -4.99 9.72 1.88
C GLU A 362 -5.35 11.07 1.28
N GLN A 363 -5.73 12.09 2.10
CA GLN A 363 -6.02 13.44 1.62
C GLN A 363 -4.80 14.10 0.96
N TYR A 364 -3.59 13.76 1.39
CA TYR A 364 -2.36 14.34 0.84
C TYR A 364 -1.79 13.52 -0.31
N VAL A 365 -1.93 12.21 -0.25
CA VAL A 365 -1.45 11.28 -1.28
C VAL A 365 -2.33 11.31 -2.51
N GLY A 366 -3.63 11.07 -2.32
CA GLY A 366 -4.58 10.88 -3.41
C GLY A 366 -5.37 12.12 -3.82
N TYR A 367 -5.26 13.21 -3.08
CA TYR A 367 -6.05 14.44 -3.28
C TYR A 367 -5.18 15.69 -3.22
N THR A 368 -5.80 16.87 -3.23
CA THR A 368 -5.09 18.17 -3.21
C THR A 368 -5.70 19.10 -2.16
N ASP A 369 -5.14 20.29 -2.03
CA ASP A 369 -5.70 21.31 -1.14
C ASP A 369 -7.11 21.77 -1.61
N THR A 370 -7.39 21.67 -2.91
CA THR A 370 -8.68 22.05 -3.53
C THR A 370 -9.60 20.88 -3.82
N LEU A 371 -9.07 19.70 -4.12
CA LEU A 371 -9.83 18.47 -4.31
C LEU A 371 -9.85 17.67 -3.01
N LYS A 372 -11.01 17.60 -2.36
CA LYS A 372 -11.16 16.87 -1.09
C LYS A 372 -11.65 15.45 -1.33
N LYS A 373 -11.22 14.54 -0.43
CA LYS A 373 -11.74 13.17 -0.37
C LYS A 373 -13.23 13.20 -0.03
N GLU A 374 -14.00 12.36 -0.74
CA GLU A 374 -15.43 12.21 -0.50
C GLU A 374 -15.73 11.43 0.78
N THR A 375 -16.91 11.68 1.35
CA THR A 375 -17.40 10.96 2.54
C THR A 375 -18.62 10.09 2.24
N VAL A 376 -19.14 10.18 1.02
CA VAL A 376 -20.35 9.47 0.57
C VAL A 376 -20.04 8.00 0.33
N PHE A 377 -20.98 7.13 0.72
CA PHE A 377 -20.89 5.69 0.45
C PHE A 377 -20.74 5.43 -1.06
N GLY A 378 -19.80 4.53 -1.42
CA GLY A 378 -19.41 4.28 -2.83
C GLY A 378 -18.28 5.17 -3.34
N LEU A 379 -18.02 6.32 -2.71
CA LEU A 379 -16.91 7.22 -3.08
C LEU A 379 -15.87 7.40 -1.95
N LYS A 380 -16.28 7.21 -0.69
CA LYS A 380 -15.41 7.41 0.48
C LYS A 380 -14.18 6.50 0.50
N SER A 381 -14.26 5.37 -0.20
CA SER A 381 -13.17 4.38 -0.29
C SER A 381 -12.21 4.63 -1.45
N LEU A 382 -12.46 5.65 -2.29
CA LEU A 382 -11.54 6.03 -3.36
C LEU A 382 -10.31 6.69 -2.76
N ARG A 383 -9.15 6.01 -2.83
CA ARG A 383 -7.87 6.48 -2.28
C ARG A 383 -7.17 7.49 -3.18
N LEU A 384 -7.36 7.38 -4.50
CA LEU A 384 -6.74 8.24 -5.51
C LEU A 384 -7.81 9.01 -6.28
N GLY A 385 -7.77 10.34 -6.25
CA GLY A 385 -8.71 11.19 -6.96
C GLY A 385 -8.07 12.34 -7.75
N ARG A 386 -6.79 12.65 -7.46
CA ARG A 386 -6.06 13.79 -8.06
C ARG A 386 -5.77 13.59 -9.55
N GLU A 387 -5.28 14.63 -10.19
CA GLU A 387 -4.76 14.55 -11.55
C GLU A 387 -3.55 13.63 -11.61
N LEU A 388 -3.51 12.80 -12.67
CA LEU A 388 -2.40 11.88 -12.92
C LEU A 388 -1.20 12.65 -13.49
N GLU A 389 -0.03 12.26 -13.04
CA GLU A 389 1.25 12.79 -13.51
C GLU A 389 2.09 11.67 -14.13
N ALA A 390 2.93 12.02 -15.09
CA ALA A 390 3.89 11.06 -15.66
C ALA A 390 4.82 10.54 -14.54
N GLY A 391 5.00 9.23 -14.48
CA GLY A 391 5.77 8.57 -13.42
C GLY A 391 4.94 8.05 -12.25
N TYR A 392 3.62 8.30 -12.20
CA TYR A 392 2.75 7.59 -11.26
C TYR A 392 2.61 6.12 -11.66
N VAL A 393 2.64 5.24 -10.67
CA VAL A 393 2.25 3.83 -10.79
C VAL A 393 1.02 3.63 -9.89
N LEU A 394 -0.02 3.02 -10.44
CA LEU A 394 -1.32 2.91 -9.79
C LEU A 394 -2.06 1.65 -10.22
N THR A 395 -3.06 1.24 -9.45
CA THR A 395 -3.96 0.12 -9.76
C THR A 395 -5.21 0.58 -10.48
N VAL A 396 -5.86 -0.33 -11.23
CA VAL A 396 -7.21 -0.20 -11.81
C VAL A 396 -7.95 -1.49 -11.53
N GLU A 397 -8.87 -1.47 -10.57
CA GLU A 397 -9.44 -2.67 -9.96
C GLU A 397 -10.97 -2.57 -9.78
N PRO A 398 -11.75 -2.39 -10.85
CA PRO A 398 -13.20 -2.40 -10.74
C PRO A 398 -13.68 -3.80 -10.36
N GLY A 399 -14.81 -3.87 -9.64
CA GLY A 399 -15.41 -5.13 -9.24
C GLY A 399 -16.93 -5.06 -9.15
N ILE A 400 -17.55 -6.24 -9.08
CA ILE A 400 -18.96 -6.41 -8.76
C ILE A 400 -19.08 -7.29 -7.53
N TYR A 401 -19.70 -6.76 -6.49
CA TYR A 401 -19.87 -7.42 -5.20
C TYR A 401 -21.36 -7.55 -4.90
N ILE A 402 -21.84 -8.77 -4.83
CA ILE A 402 -23.24 -9.08 -4.53
C ILE A 402 -23.33 -9.42 -3.04
N ILE A 403 -23.74 -8.43 -2.24
CA ILE A 403 -23.78 -8.50 -0.77
C ILE A 403 -25.23 -8.60 -0.34
N PRO A 404 -25.71 -9.81 0.07
CA PRO A 404 -27.13 -10.01 0.42
C PRO A 404 -27.65 -9.03 1.46
N GLU A 405 -26.90 -8.76 2.52
CA GLU A 405 -27.31 -7.86 3.60
C GLU A 405 -27.50 -6.41 3.12
N LEU A 406 -26.70 -5.95 2.15
CA LEU A 406 -26.84 -4.64 1.55
C LEU A 406 -28.06 -4.57 0.62
N ILE A 407 -28.29 -5.64 -0.15
CA ILE A 407 -29.45 -5.77 -1.05
C ILE A 407 -30.73 -5.76 -0.23
N ASP A 408 -30.86 -6.64 0.77
CA ASP A 408 -32.04 -6.75 1.63
C ASP A 408 -32.38 -5.41 2.31
N ARG A 409 -31.35 -4.73 2.82
CA ARG A 409 -31.51 -3.43 3.45
C ARG A 409 -32.03 -2.38 2.48
N TRP A 410 -31.39 -2.23 1.32
CA TRP A 410 -31.77 -1.21 0.35
C TRP A 410 -33.10 -1.52 -0.32
N GLN A 411 -33.47 -2.80 -0.50
CA GLN A 411 -34.78 -3.22 -0.95
C GLN A 411 -35.87 -2.85 0.05
N ALA A 412 -35.66 -3.12 1.34
CA ALA A 412 -36.59 -2.73 2.41
C ALA A 412 -36.77 -1.20 2.50
N GLU A 413 -35.69 -0.44 2.29
CA GLU A 413 -35.71 1.03 2.24
C GLU A 413 -36.27 1.58 0.91
N LYS A 414 -36.54 0.75 -0.10
CA LYS A 414 -36.87 1.11 -1.49
C LYS A 414 -35.86 2.08 -2.11
N LYS A 415 -34.60 1.97 -1.69
CA LYS A 415 -33.56 2.89 -2.08
C LYS A 415 -33.16 2.65 -3.53
N PHE A 416 -33.09 3.73 -4.34
CA PHE A 416 -32.75 3.69 -5.76
C PHE A 416 -33.59 2.69 -6.60
N SER A 417 -34.89 2.49 -6.24
CA SER A 417 -35.79 1.57 -6.94
C SER A 417 -35.98 1.94 -8.41
N GLU A 418 -35.68 3.17 -8.82
CA GLU A 418 -35.65 3.61 -10.22
C GLU A 418 -34.43 3.11 -11.00
N PHE A 419 -33.35 2.72 -10.31
CA PHE A 419 -32.10 2.30 -10.92
C PHE A 419 -31.72 0.85 -10.65
N ILE A 420 -32.17 0.28 -9.53
CA ILE A 420 -31.83 -1.10 -9.13
C ILE A 420 -33.03 -2.00 -9.41
N ASN A 421 -32.75 -3.15 -10.00
CA ASN A 421 -33.75 -4.19 -10.19
C ASN A 421 -33.70 -5.15 -9.00
N TYR A 422 -34.69 -5.08 -8.12
CA TYR A 422 -34.80 -5.92 -6.93
C TYR A 422 -35.64 -7.19 -7.15
N ASP A 423 -36.23 -7.36 -8.35
CA ASP A 423 -37.11 -8.49 -8.70
C ASP A 423 -36.32 -9.72 -9.18
#